data_392b6b160a6c171183a672a4f76f8ef1
#
_entry.id   392b6b160a6c171183a672a4f76f8ef1
#
_cell.length_a   1.000
_cell.length_b   1.000
_cell.length_c   1.000
_cell.angle_alpha   90.00
_cell.angle_beta   90.00
_cell.angle_gamma   90.00
#
_symmetry.space_group_name_H-M   'P 1'
#
loop_
_entity.id
_entity.type
_entity.pdbx_description
1 polymer ?
#
loop_
_entity_poly.entity_id
_entity_poly.type
_entity_poly.pdbx_seq_one_letter_code
_entity_poly.pdbx_strand_id
1 'polypeptide(L)'
;MITCKHQYSLTNAKSYFQEHLCGGDYYTENGRTFGQWFGTGCKLLNLTETIQEKDFLALCECKHPKTGETLTQRIKKEKRRIFSDFVISCPKSVSLVATLQDERIFDLHEKSVKVALSEMEQFACTRVRKNNAMTDRETSNMIAGLFVHDTSRSLDPMVHTHCILF
;
A
#
# COMPACT_ATOMS: atom_id res chain seq x y z
N MET A 1 -3.17 6.87 14.28
CA MET A 1 -1.94 6.13 14.64
C MET A 1 -1.34 5.56 13.36
N ILE A 2 -0.01 5.53 13.27
CA ILE A 2 0.68 4.93 12.11
C ILE A 2 1.58 3.80 12.62
N THR A 3 1.48 2.63 12.00
CA THR A 3 2.38 1.49 12.24
C THR A 3 2.98 1.03 10.93
N CYS A 4 4.17 0.40 10.97
CA CYS A 4 4.83 -0.11 9.77
C CYS A 4 5.31 -1.55 9.98
N LYS A 5 5.07 -2.40 8.98
CA LYS A 5 5.59 -3.77 8.90
C LYS A 5 6.25 -4.00 7.56
N HIS A 6 7.35 -4.73 7.52
CA HIS A 6 8.05 -5.07 6.29
C HIS A 6 7.80 -6.53 5.90
N GLN A 7 7.54 -6.77 4.62
CA GLN A 7 7.38 -8.11 4.07
C GLN A 7 8.64 -8.50 3.26
N TYR A 8 9.17 -9.69 3.56
CA TYR A 8 10.38 -10.23 2.93
C TYR A 8 10.14 -11.56 2.19
N SER A 9 9.00 -12.23 2.42
CA SER A 9 8.65 -13.50 1.79
C SER A 9 7.61 -13.31 0.69
N LEU A 10 7.91 -13.75 -0.52
CA LEU A 10 6.97 -13.65 -1.65
C LEU A 10 5.72 -14.51 -1.42
N THR A 11 5.88 -15.70 -0.83
CA THR A 11 4.73 -16.56 -0.49
C THR A 11 3.80 -15.86 0.49
N ASN A 12 4.38 -15.28 1.56
CA ASN A 12 3.59 -14.56 2.54
C ASN A 12 2.97 -13.27 1.95
N ALA A 13 3.63 -12.63 0.97
CA ALA A 13 3.08 -11.46 0.27
C ALA A 13 1.82 -11.82 -0.53
N LYS A 14 1.80 -13.00 -1.17
CA LYS A 14 0.63 -13.51 -1.90
C LYS A 14 -0.53 -13.83 -0.96
N SER A 15 -0.27 -14.61 0.10
CA SER A 15 -1.30 -14.89 1.11
C SER A 15 -1.82 -13.61 1.77
N TYR A 16 -0.92 -12.67 2.05
CA TYR A 16 -1.28 -11.39 2.66
C TYR A 16 -2.24 -10.58 1.79
N PHE A 17 -2.01 -10.55 0.48
CA PHE A 17 -2.92 -9.88 -0.45
C PHE A 17 -4.32 -10.50 -0.40
N GLN A 18 -4.41 -11.84 -0.50
CA GLN A 18 -5.68 -12.56 -0.55
C GLN A 18 -6.44 -12.54 0.79
N GLU A 19 -5.73 -12.72 1.91
CA GLU A 19 -6.34 -12.89 3.23
C GLU A 19 -6.60 -11.56 3.96
N HIS A 20 -5.79 -10.55 3.71
CA HIS A 20 -5.81 -9.31 4.52
C HIS A 20 -6.11 -8.05 3.74
N LEU A 21 -5.83 -8.01 2.44
CA LEU A 21 -6.04 -6.81 1.65
C LEU A 21 -7.32 -6.89 0.81
N CYS A 22 -7.67 -8.08 0.32
CA CYS A 22 -8.86 -8.33 -0.50
C CYS A 22 -9.86 -9.26 0.19
N GLY A 23 -9.47 -9.88 1.31
CA GLY A 23 -10.29 -10.86 2.03
C GLY A 23 -11.37 -10.21 2.88
N GLY A 24 -12.59 -10.49 2.50
CA GLY A 24 -13.82 -10.54 3.25
C GLY A 24 -13.97 -9.68 4.50
N ASP A 25 -13.98 -8.37 4.37
CA ASP A 25 -14.71 -7.58 5.35
C ASP A 25 -16.20 -7.87 5.17
N TYR A 26 -16.92 -8.01 6.27
CA TYR A 26 -18.35 -8.31 6.34
C TYR A 26 -19.22 -7.32 5.53
N TYR A 27 -18.63 -6.20 5.10
CA TYR A 27 -19.23 -5.10 4.34
C TYR A 27 -18.86 -5.06 2.85
N THR A 28 -18.36 -6.17 2.28
CA THR A 28 -18.13 -6.27 0.82
C THR A 28 -19.41 -6.10 -0.03
N GLU A 29 -20.57 -6.14 0.58
CA GLU A 29 -21.85 -5.87 -0.13
C GLU A 29 -21.95 -4.44 -0.69
N ASN A 30 -21.16 -3.47 -0.17
CA ASN A 30 -21.15 -2.08 -0.65
C ASN A 30 -19.95 -1.70 -1.52
N GLY A 31 -19.15 -2.67 -2.00
CA GLY A 31 -18.13 -2.45 -3.04
C GLY A 31 -16.91 -1.60 -2.65
N ARG A 32 -16.60 -1.43 -1.35
CA ARG A 32 -15.51 -0.56 -0.87
C ARG A 32 -14.14 -1.21 -0.75
N THR A 33 -13.97 -2.49 -1.05
CA THR A 33 -12.69 -3.23 -0.87
C THR A 33 -11.80 -3.31 -2.11
N PHE A 34 -12.04 -2.48 -3.13
CA PHE A 34 -11.10 -2.39 -4.23
C PHE A 34 -9.95 -1.46 -3.86
N GLY A 35 -8.73 -2.03 -3.74
CA GLY A 35 -7.54 -1.23 -3.54
C GLY A 35 -7.33 -0.23 -4.67
N GLN A 36 -6.78 0.93 -4.33
CA GLN A 36 -6.44 2.00 -5.28
C GLN A 36 -4.94 2.17 -5.36
N TRP A 37 -4.44 2.43 -6.56
CA TRP A 37 -3.05 2.83 -6.75
C TRP A 37 -2.85 4.30 -6.41
N PHE A 38 -1.71 4.60 -5.77
CA PHE A 38 -1.32 5.95 -5.38
C PHE A 38 0.17 6.18 -5.62
N GLY A 39 0.52 7.42 -5.98
CA GLY A 39 1.90 7.87 -6.17
C GLY A 39 2.28 8.06 -7.63
N THR A 40 3.32 8.85 -7.84
CA THR A 40 3.81 9.24 -9.18
C THR A 40 4.32 8.04 -9.96
N GLY A 41 4.93 7.06 -9.28
CA GLY A 41 5.43 5.83 -9.90
C GLY A 41 4.35 4.98 -10.54
N CYS A 42 3.11 5.07 -10.06
CA CYS A 42 1.99 4.34 -10.67
C CYS A 42 1.75 4.80 -12.11
N LYS A 43 1.88 6.09 -12.41
CA LYS A 43 1.74 6.64 -13.75
C LYS A 43 2.83 6.13 -14.69
N LEU A 44 4.06 6.02 -14.19
CA LEU A 44 5.20 5.51 -14.98
C LEU A 44 5.05 4.05 -15.38
N LEU A 45 4.34 3.26 -14.56
CA LEU A 45 4.07 1.85 -14.82
C LEU A 45 2.72 1.59 -15.47
N ASN A 46 1.99 2.63 -15.87
CA ASN A 46 0.64 2.53 -16.44
C ASN A 46 -0.31 1.71 -15.56
N LEU A 47 -0.24 1.91 -14.23
CA LEU A 47 -1.16 1.34 -13.28
C LEU A 47 -2.45 2.17 -13.28
N THR A 48 -3.56 1.49 -13.46
CA THR A 48 -4.90 2.10 -13.43
C THR A 48 -5.34 2.31 -11.97
N GLU A 49 -6.42 3.03 -11.75
CA GLU A 49 -6.90 3.40 -10.42
C GLU A 49 -7.13 2.20 -9.49
N THR A 50 -7.71 1.11 -10.01
CA THR A 50 -8.03 -0.09 -9.24
C THR A 50 -6.89 -1.10 -9.26
N ILE A 51 -6.57 -1.66 -8.10
CA ILE A 51 -5.52 -2.68 -7.96
C ILE A 51 -6.02 -4.03 -8.49
N GLN A 52 -5.32 -4.55 -9.50
CA GLN A 52 -5.51 -5.92 -9.96
C GLN A 52 -4.48 -6.83 -9.28
N GLU A 53 -4.88 -8.03 -8.86
CA GLU A 53 -3.99 -9.00 -8.21
C GLU A 53 -2.72 -9.26 -9.04
N LYS A 54 -2.86 -9.43 -10.36
CA LYS A 54 -1.73 -9.65 -11.26
C LYS A 54 -0.70 -8.51 -11.22
N ASP A 55 -1.17 -7.26 -11.17
CA ASP A 55 -0.30 -6.07 -11.14
C ASP A 55 0.42 -5.96 -9.78
N PHE A 56 -0.30 -6.25 -8.70
CA PHE A 56 0.26 -6.31 -7.35
C PHE A 56 1.35 -7.39 -7.23
N LEU A 57 1.07 -8.60 -7.70
CA LEU A 57 2.02 -9.71 -7.66
C LEU A 57 3.24 -9.48 -8.55
N ALA A 58 3.07 -8.82 -9.71
CA ALA A 58 4.20 -8.42 -10.56
C ALA A 58 5.15 -7.47 -9.82
N LEU A 59 4.63 -6.48 -9.10
CA LEU A 59 5.44 -5.58 -8.26
C LEU A 59 6.13 -6.34 -7.12
N CYS A 60 5.43 -7.26 -6.46
CA CYS A 60 6.03 -8.15 -5.47
C CYS A 60 7.23 -8.93 -6.04
N GLU A 61 7.16 -9.34 -7.30
CA GLU A 61 8.25 -10.00 -8.03
C GLU A 61 9.29 -9.02 -8.60
N CYS A 62 9.13 -7.72 -8.39
CA CYS A 62 9.95 -6.65 -8.96
C CYS A 62 9.94 -6.64 -10.49
N LYS A 63 8.76 -6.86 -11.06
CA LYS A 63 8.50 -6.85 -12.50
C LYS A 63 7.56 -5.72 -12.87
N HIS A 64 7.73 -5.20 -14.07
CA HIS A 64 6.81 -4.24 -14.67
C HIS A 64 5.45 -4.93 -14.93
N PRO A 65 4.32 -4.43 -14.41
CA PRO A 65 3.04 -5.11 -14.48
C PRO A 65 2.53 -5.38 -15.91
N LYS A 66 2.89 -4.52 -16.86
CA LYS A 66 2.42 -4.65 -18.26
C LYS A 66 3.40 -5.35 -19.18
N THR A 67 4.72 -5.15 -19.01
CA THR A 67 5.74 -5.74 -19.90
C THR A 67 6.36 -7.01 -19.35
N GLY A 68 6.29 -7.24 -18.03
CA GLY A 68 6.95 -8.36 -17.36
C GLY A 68 8.46 -8.21 -17.17
N GLU A 69 9.04 -7.11 -17.67
CA GLU A 69 10.46 -6.81 -17.51
C GLU A 69 10.85 -6.58 -16.06
N THR A 70 12.07 -6.94 -15.67
CA THR A 70 12.56 -6.70 -14.32
C THR A 70 12.82 -5.21 -14.09
N LEU A 71 12.26 -4.67 -13.01
CA LEU A 71 12.41 -3.25 -12.63
C LEU A 71 13.80 -2.92 -12.04
N THR A 72 14.57 -3.93 -11.64
CA THR A 72 15.92 -3.76 -11.07
C THR A 72 16.91 -4.73 -11.69
N GLN A 73 18.16 -4.29 -11.86
CA GLN A 73 19.22 -5.09 -12.49
C GLN A 73 19.68 -6.28 -11.62
N ARG A 74 19.52 -6.23 -10.30
CA ARG A 74 19.95 -7.26 -9.37
C ARG A 74 18.89 -7.54 -8.32
N ILE A 75 18.32 -8.73 -8.35
CA ILE A 75 17.38 -9.21 -7.34
C ILE A 75 18.13 -10.18 -6.44
N LYS A 76 18.46 -9.75 -5.20
CA LYS A 76 18.90 -10.68 -4.15
C LYS A 76 17.65 -11.33 -3.56
N LYS A 77 17.37 -12.58 -3.93
CA LYS A 77 16.12 -13.27 -3.54
C LYS A 77 15.94 -13.46 -2.03
N GLU A 78 17.04 -13.63 -1.26
CA GLU A 78 16.97 -14.08 0.13
C GLU A 78 16.77 -12.98 1.19
N LYS A 79 16.97 -11.71 0.85
CA LYS A 79 16.88 -10.59 1.82
C LYS A 79 16.24 -9.33 1.25
N ARG A 80 15.50 -9.45 0.16
CA ARG A 80 14.83 -8.29 -0.42
C ARG A 80 13.55 -7.99 0.34
N ARG A 81 13.42 -6.74 0.81
CA ARG A 81 12.12 -6.23 1.22
C ARG A 81 11.22 -6.15 -0.03
N ILE A 82 10.07 -6.81 0.02
CA ILE A 82 9.11 -6.87 -1.07
C ILE A 82 8.26 -5.62 -1.06
N PHE A 83 7.69 -5.31 0.10
CA PHE A 83 6.97 -4.07 0.36
C PHE A 83 7.02 -3.70 1.84
N SER A 84 6.61 -2.49 2.14
CA SER A 84 6.33 -2.02 3.50
C SER A 84 4.85 -1.72 3.62
N ASP A 85 4.19 -2.29 4.62
CA ASP A 85 2.79 -2.01 4.95
C ASP A 85 2.74 -0.95 6.04
N PHE A 86 2.31 0.25 5.69
CA PHE A 86 1.99 1.31 6.62
C PHE A 86 0.50 1.30 6.89
N VAL A 87 0.12 1.01 8.13
CA VAL A 87 -1.27 1.05 8.55
C VAL A 87 -1.55 2.40 9.21
N ILE A 88 -2.41 3.17 8.58
CA ILE A 88 -2.87 4.48 9.08
C ILE A 88 -4.28 4.32 9.63
N SER A 89 -4.44 4.50 10.94
CA SER A 89 -5.71 4.25 11.63
C SER A 89 -6.26 5.51 12.29
N CYS A 90 -7.58 5.66 12.22
CA CYS A 90 -8.32 6.64 13.02
C CYS A 90 -8.28 6.29 14.51
N PRO A 91 -8.48 7.24 15.43
CA PRO A 91 -8.85 6.97 16.83
C PRO A 91 -10.15 6.15 16.91
N LYS A 92 -10.27 5.34 17.94
CA LYS A 92 -11.46 4.48 18.14
C LYS A 92 -12.77 5.27 18.15
N SER A 93 -12.80 6.43 18.82
CA SER A 93 -13.97 7.32 18.85
C SER A 93 -14.40 7.77 17.45
N VAL A 94 -13.44 8.14 16.60
CA VAL A 94 -13.71 8.54 15.22
C VAL A 94 -14.22 7.37 14.40
N SER A 95 -13.66 6.17 14.58
CA SER A 95 -14.13 4.96 13.90
C SER A 95 -15.58 4.62 14.29
N LEU A 96 -15.93 4.75 15.57
CA LEU A 96 -17.31 4.53 16.02
C LEU A 96 -18.29 5.51 15.39
N VAL A 97 -17.94 6.80 15.34
CA VAL A 97 -18.80 7.81 14.70
C VAL A 97 -18.92 7.55 13.20
N ALA A 98 -17.82 7.18 12.53
CA ALA A 98 -17.82 6.85 11.11
C ALA A 98 -18.78 5.70 10.76
N THR A 99 -18.77 4.66 11.61
CA THR A 99 -19.57 3.46 11.38
C THR A 99 -21.03 3.61 11.78
N LEU A 100 -21.31 4.38 12.86
CA LEU A 100 -22.64 4.40 13.46
C LEU A 100 -23.44 5.66 13.15
N GLN A 101 -22.79 6.77 12.76
CA GLN A 101 -23.46 8.07 12.67
C GLN A 101 -23.17 8.86 11.38
N ASP A 102 -21.94 8.85 10.87
CA ASP A 102 -21.55 9.74 9.77
C ASP A 102 -20.52 9.10 8.82
N GLU A 103 -21.01 8.51 7.75
CA GLU A 103 -20.17 7.85 6.73
C GLU A 103 -19.22 8.81 6.01
N ARG A 104 -19.44 10.14 6.04
CA ARG A 104 -18.54 11.12 5.42
C ARG A 104 -17.14 11.08 6.03
N ILE A 105 -17.00 10.54 7.22
CA ILE A 105 -15.70 10.37 7.89
C ILE A 105 -14.80 9.39 7.13
N PHE A 106 -15.35 8.40 6.41
CA PHE A 106 -14.53 7.52 5.56
C PHE A 106 -13.84 8.30 4.45
N ASP A 107 -14.56 9.21 3.79
CA ASP A 107 -13.99 10.05 2.73
C ASP A 107 -12.94 11.04 3.29
N LEU A 108 -13.18 11.56 4.49
CA LEU A 108 -12.21 12.43 5.18
C LEU A 108 -10.95 11.66 5.58
N HIS A 109 -11.10 10.42 6.05
CA HIS A 109 -9.96 9.55 6.35
C HIS A 109 -9.14 9.27 5.10
N GLU A 110 -9.79 8.87 3.99
CA GLU A 110 -9.11 8.61 2.72
C GLU A 110 -8.34 9.83 2.21
N LYS A 111 -8.95 11.01 2.24
CA LYS A 111 -8.28 12.26 1.88
C LYS A 111 -7.07 12.55 2.77
N SER A 112 -7.22 12.35 4.08
CA SER A 112 -6.12 12.56 5.05
C SER A 112 -4.96 11.60 4.80
N VAL A 113 -5.24 10.33 4.48
CA VAL A 113 -4.23 9.33 4.10
C VAL A 113 -3.49 9.77 2.84
N LYS A 114 -4.21 10.21 1.80
CA LYS A 114 -3.60 10.67 0.54
C LYS A 114 -2.72 11.90 0.74
N VAL A 115 -3.13 12.85 1.59
CA VAL A 115 -2.30 14.02 1.95
C VAL A 115 -1.02 13.58 2.65
N ALA A 116 -1.12 12.69 3.65
CA ALA A 116 0.05 12.18 4.37
C ALA A 116 1.02 11.45 3.42
N LEU A 117 0.50 10.63 2.50
CA LEU A 117 1.33 9.92 1.54
C LEU A 117 1.96 10.85 0.51
N SER A 118 1.28 11.93 0.09
CA SER A 118 1.86 12.95 -0.78
C SER A 118 3.06 13.63 -0.14
N GLU A 119 2.99 13.92 1.15
CA GLU A 119 4.13 14.47 1.89
C GLU A 119 5.26 13.43 2.01
N MET A 120 4.95 12.17 2.31
CA MET A 120 5.94 11.10 2.37
C MET A 120 6.64 10.88 1.02
N GLU A 121 5.92 11.00 -0.09
CA GLU A 121 6.46 10.81 -1.44
C GLU A 121 7.58 11.80 -1.77
N GLN A 122 7.51 13.03 -1.26
CA GLN A 122 8.55 14.05 -1.47
C GLN A 122 9.91 13.62 -0.91
N PHE A 123 9.90 12.80 0.15
CA PHE A 123 11.11 12.25 0.79
C PHE A 123 11.51 10.87 0.26
N ALA A 124 10.80 10.36 -0.75
CA ALA A 124 11.15 9.06 -1.33
C ALA A 124 12.52 9.10 -1.98
N CYS A 125 13.39 8.18 -1.59
CA CYS A 125 14.74 8.09 -2.12
C CYS A 125 15.13 6.65 -2.43
N THR A 126 16.04 6.50 -3.38
CA THR A 126 16.64 5.23 -3.75
C THR A 126 18.12 5.23 -3.44
N ARG A 127 18.64 4.07 -3.02
CA ARG A 127 20.05 3.89 -2.77
C ARG A 127 20.80 3.57 -4.05
N VAL A 128 21.75 4.42 -4.40
CA VAL A 128 22.59 4.29 -5.59
C VAL A 128 24.03 3.97 -5.17
N ARG A 129 24.62 2.95 -5.80
CA ARG A 129 26.05 2.65 -5.62
C ARG A 129 26.85 3.33 -6.74
N LYS A 130 27.72 4.29 -6.35
CA LYS A 130 28.63 4.97 -7.27
C LYS A 130 30.04 4.96 -6.65
N ASN A 131 31.04 4.58 -7.41
CA ASN A 131 32.46 4.56 -6.99
C ASN A 131 32.69 3.82 -5.65
N ASN A 132 32.09 2.64 -5.48
CA ASN A 132 32.09 1.85 -4.24
C ASN A 132 31.44 2.50 -3.01
N ALA A 133 30.93 3.72 -3.09
CA ALA A 133 30.15 4.37 -2.06
C ALA A 133 28.65 4.17 -2.29
N MET A 134 27.89 4.10 -1.18
CA MET A 134 26.43 4.11 -1.22
C MET A 134 25.95 5.52 -0.95
N THR A 135 25.16 6.06 -1.85
CA THR A 135 24.51 7.38 -1.70
C THR A 135 23.02 7.25 -1.88
N ASP A 136 22.26 8.01 -1.11
CA ASP A 136 20.82 8.10 -1.33
C ASP A 136 20.56 9.19 -2.40
N ARG A 137 19.66 8.87 -3.34
CA ARG A 137 19.20 9.80 -4.37
C ARG A 137 17.70 10.02 -4.17
N GLU A 138 17.30 11.23 -3.95
CA GLU A 138 15.92 11.63 -3.91
C GLU A 138 15.26 11.37 -5.27
N THR A 139 14.10 10.75 -5.22
CA THR A 139 13.32 10.38 -6.41
C THR A 139 11.97 11.09 -6.43
N SER A 140 11.45 11.47 -5.26
CA SER A 140 10.10 11.98 -5.06
C SER A 140 9.07 11.14 -5.82
N ASN A 141 9.26 9.83 -5.77
CA ASN A 141 8.52 8.89 -6.60
C ASN A 141 8.21 7.62 -5.78
N MET A 142 6.93 7.34 -5.63
CA MET A 142 6.41 6.23 -4.84
C MET A 142 5.38 5.42 -5.63
N ILE A 143 5.29 4.14 -5.32
CA ILE A 143 4.19 3.26 -5.74
C ILE A 143 3.56 2.72 -4.48
N ALA A 144 2.30 3.06 -4.25
CA ALA A 144 1.55 2.58 -3.11
C ALA A 144 0.21 1.96 -3.53
N GLY A 145 -0.12 0.83 -2.93
CA GLY A 145 -1.48 0.26 -2.98
C GLY A 145 -2.23 0.61 -1.71
N LEU A 146 -3.40 1.23 -1.81
CA LEU A 146 -4.24 1.65 -0.69
C LEU A 146 -5.43 0.71 -0.56
N PHE A 147 -5.63 0.15 0.64
CA PHE A 147 -6.76 -0.72 0.96
C PHE A 147 -7.40 -0.20 2.24
N VAL A 148 -8.63 0.30 2.11
CA VAL A 148 -9.40 0.88 3.22
C VAL A 148 -10.23 -0.21 3.87
N HIS A 149 -10.18 -0.29 5.18
CA HIS A 149 -10.95 -1.21 6.02
C HIS A 149 -11.70 -0.43 7.10
N ASP A 150 -12.89 -0.89 7.45
CA ASP A 150 -13.77 -0.29 8.45
C ASP A 150 -13.78 -1.05 9.78
N THR A 151 -13.31 -2.30 9.78
CA THR A 151 -13.31 -3.20 10.93
C THR A 151 -11.94 -3.76 11.26
N SER A 152 -11.72 -4.13 12.51
CA SER A 152 -10.60 -4.93 12.95
C SER A 152 -10.84 -6.42 12.69
N ARG A 153 -9.82 -7.27 12.88
CA ARG A 153 -9.95 -8.74 12.82
C ARG A 153 -10.98 -9.31 13.79
N SER A 154 -11.29 -8.60 14.88
CA SER A 154 -12.33 -8.95 15.86
C SER A 154 -13.70 -8.36 15.51
N LEU A 155 -13.86 -7.84 14.29
CA LEU A 155 -15.07 -7.17 13.80
C LEU A 155 -15.47 -5.91 14.59
N ASP A 156 -14.53 -5.34 15.33
CA ASP A 156 -14.73 -4.04 15.97
C ASP A 156 -14.63 -2.90 14.96
N PRO A 157 -15.46 -1.85 15.04
CA PRO A 157 -15.30 -0.65 14.22
C PRO A 157 -13.90 -0.06 14.33
N MET A 158 -13.18 -0.04 13.22
CA MET A 158 -11.80 0.44 13.13
C MET A 158 -11.49 0.93 11.73
N VAL A 159 -11.69 2.21 11.47
CA VAL A 159 -11.35 2.80 10.19
C VAL A 159 -9.83 2.90 10.05
N HIS A 160 -9.29 2.18 9.09
CA HIS A 160 -7.86 2.18 8.82
C HIS A 160 -7.57 1.90 7.34
N THR A 161 -6.39 2.31 6.90
CA THR A 161 -5.91 2.06 5.53
C THR A 161 -4.57 1.36 5.58
N HIS A 162 -4.47 0.23 4.90
CA HIS A 162 -3.19 -0.39 4.56
C HIS A 162 -2.60 0.33 3.36
N CYS A 163 -1.41 0.90 3.53
CA CYS A 163 -0.65 1.58 2.49
C CYS A 163 0.57 0.71 2.16
N ILE A 164 0.47 -0.08 1.09
CA ILE A 164 1.49 -1.04 0.67
C ILE A 164 2.49 -0.33 -0.24
N LEU A 165 3.67 0.02 0.28
CA LEU A 165 4.73 0.74 -0.45
C LEU A 165 5.75 -0.26 -1.02
N PHE A 166 5.94 -0.20 -2.35
CA PHE A 166 6.88 -1.01 -3.12
C PHE A 166 8.25 -0.36 -3.33
#